data_6d52562c470a28f74a9f140e01900059
#
_entry.id   6d52562c470a28f74a9f140e01900059
#
_cell.length_a   1.000
_cell.length_b   1.000
_cell.length_c   1.000
_cell.angle_alpha   90.00
_cell.angle_beta   90.00
_cell.angle_gamma   90.00
#
_symmetry.space_group_name_H-M   'P 1'
#
loop_
_entity.id
_entity.type
_entity.pdbx_description
1 polymer ?
#
loop_
_entity_poly.entity_id
_entity_poly.type
_entity_poly.pdbx_seq_one_letter_code
_entity_poly.pdbx_strand_id
1 'polypeptide(L)'
;TVKHVVFGIHDFSKAMGIQITPRRWTVELAYFMNQVLFEARIAGKGVIGGVETLIGQSAMPESSVEPDDVRRWLDLHGDDESRVVYRHACEEAAMGMTGKQVIHPFHIHPCKVAYTPSPTDTKTKIAILKAAIEADALLGGAIKFNGEMLDPPMFGKALQTLLRAHSLHALSIEDTAFAVEVLKKLPEQVIRENWPYGVIL
;
A
#
# COMPACT_ATOMS: atom_id res chain seq x y z
N THR A 1 21.35 6.95 -5.12
CA THR A 1 20.57 7.36 -3.95
C THR A 1 19.68 6.20 -3.51
N VAL A 2 19.72 5.82 -2.22
CA VAL A 2 18.85 4.75 -1.67
C VAL A 2 17.42 5.27 -1.65
N LYS A 3 16.48 4.51 -2.24
CA LYS A 3 15.04 4.83 -2.27
C LYS A 3 14.25 4.02 -1.26
N HIS A 4 14.67 2.80 -0.96
CA HIS A 4 13.97 1.88 -0.07
C HIS A 4 14.94 1.23 0.92
N VAL A 5 14.41 0.91 2.10
CA VAL A 5 15.06 0.08 3.12
C VAL A 5 14.30 -1.25 3.17
N VAL A 6 15.02 -2.34 3.29
CA VAL A 6 14.43 -3.68 3.43
C VAL A 6 14.53 -4.09 4.90
N PHE A 7 13.42 -4.51 5.48
CA PHE A 7 13.40 -5.04 6.84
C PHE A 7 13.66 -6.55 6.81
N GLY A 8 14.88 -6.94 7.16
CA GLY A 8 15.28 -8.35 7.26
C GLY A 8 14.75 -8.98 8.54
N ILE A 9 13.49 -9.37 8.54
CA ILE A 9 12.74 -9.84 9.73
C ILE A 9 13.43 -10.99 10.46
N HIS A 10 13.97 -11.96 9.74
CA HIS A 10 14.62 -13.14 10.33
C HIS A 10 15.98 -12.82 10.93
N ASP A 11 16.80 -12.04 10.20
CA ASP A 11 18.12 -11.62 10.68
C ASP A 11 18.02 -10.71 11.89
N PHE A 12 17.07 -9.78 11.85
CA PHE A 12 16.79 -8.87 12.94
C PHE A 12 16.33 -9.62 14.20
N SER A 13 15.37 -10.52 14.04
CA SER A 13 14.85 -11.32 15.17
C SER A 13 15.92 -12.19 15.78
N LYS A 14 16.77 -12.81 14.95
CA LYS A 14 17.94 -13.58 15.44
C LYS A 14 18.90 -12.71 16.25
N ALA A 15 19.23 -11.52 15.73
CA ALA A 15 20.15 -10.60 16.39
C ALA A 15 19.61 -10.08 17.74
N MET A 16 18.29 -9.88 17.83
CA MET A 16 17.60 -9.37 19.02
C MET A 16 17.15 -10.47 19.99
N GLY A 17 17.33 -11.74 19.66
CA GLY A 17 16.81 -12.86 20.46
C GLY A 17 15.27 -12.97 20.46
N ILE A 18 14.60 -12.38 19.49
CA ILE A 18 13.14 -12.39 19.38
C ILE A 18 12.71 -13.70 18.71
N GLN A 19 11.75 -14.38 19.35
CA GLN A 19 11.12 -15.57 18.77
C GLN A 19 10.09 -15.15 17.71
N ILE A 20 10.30 -15.58 16.46
CA ILE A 20 9.30 -15.42 15.42
C ILE A 20 8.38 -16.63 15.39
N THR A 21 7.08 -16.39 15.46
CA THR A 21 6.08 -17.39 15.09
C THR A 21 5.62 -17.11 13.66
N PRO A 22 5.73 -18.05 12.72
CA PRO A 22 5.37 -17.81 11.32
C PRO A 22 3.92 -17.34 11.12
N ARG A 23 3.03 -17.67 12.05
CA ARG A 23 1.60 -17.36 11.94
C ARG A 23 1.18 -16.06 12.60
N ARG A 24 2.05 -15.41 13.37
CA ARG A 24 1.71 -14.16 14.08
C ARG A 24 2.97 -13.38 14.44
N TRP A 25 2.97 -12.10 14.14
CA TRP A 25 4.01 -11.21 14.66
C TRP A 25 3.84 -10.97 16.15
N THR A 26 4.96 -10.92 16.86
CA THR A 26 4.97 -10.50 18.26
C THR A 26 4.84 -8.98 18.34
N VAL A 27 4.39 -8.48 19.49
CA VAL A 27 4.30 -7.05 19.77
C VAL A 27 5.67 -6.37 19.63
N GLU A 28 6.72 -7.04 20.10
CA GLU A 28 8.10 -6.56 20.03
C GLU A 28 8.52 -6.38 18.57
N LEU A 29 8.25 -7.36 17.71
CA LEU A 29 8.59 -7.29 16.31
C LEU A 29 7.84 -6.16 15.60
N ALA A 30 6.54 -6.04 15.83
CA ALA A 30 5.73 -4.96 15.28
C ALA A 30 6.22 -3.57 15.73
N TYR A 31 6.68 -3.45 16.99
CA TYR A 31 7.29 -2.22 17.48
C TYR A 31 8.52 -1.82 16.67
N PHE A 32 9.46 -2.73 16.48
CA PHE A 32 10.67 -2.44 15.71
C PHE A 32 10.40 -2.19 14.22
N MET A 33 9.45 -2.90 13.63
CA MET A 33 9.00 -2.62 12.26
C MET A 33 8.48 -1.18 12.13
N ASN A 34 7.69 -0.71 13.10
CA ASN A 34 7.20 0.66 13.13
C ASN A 34 8.32 1.69 13.33
N GLN A 35 9.33 1.40 14.16
CA GLN A 35 10.50 2.29 14.32
C GLN A 35 11.27 2.45 13.01
N VAL A 36 11.58 1.35 12.32
CA VAL A 36 12.25 1.40 11.02
C VAL A 36 11.41 2.16 9.99
N LEU A 37 10.09 1.95 9.99
CA LEU A 37 9.18 2.64 9.10
C LEU A 37 9.15 4.16 9.37
N PHE A 38 9.09 4.57 10.63
CA PHE A 38 9.09 5.96 11.04
C PHE A 38 10.38 6.67 10.61
N GLU A 39 11.54 6.10 10.92
CA GLU A 39 12.85 6.66 10.54
C GLU A 39 13.02 6.74 9.02
N ALA A 40 12.62 5.70 8.30
CA ALA A 40 12.66 5.69 6.85
C ALA A 40 11.76 6.78 6.24
N ARG A 41 10.56 7.00 6.82
CA ARG A 41 9.64 8.06 6.38
C ARG A 41 10.20 9.45 6.59
N ILE A 42 10.80 9.73 7.74
CA ILE A 42 11.49 11.01 7.99
C ILE A 42 12.60 11.23 6.95
N ALA A 43 13.32 10.17 6.59
CA ALA A 43 14.36 10.23 5.57
C ALA A 43 13.84 10.25 4.12
N GLY A 44 12.52 10.28 3.89
CA GLY A 44 11.91 10.23 2.56
C GLY A 44 12.15 8.89 1.83
N LYS A 45 12.18 7.77 2.58
CA LYS A 45 12.42 6.42 2.05
C LYS A 45 11.20 5.52 2.23
N GLY A 46 11.05 4.55 1.31
CA GLY A 46 10.11 3.46 1.48
C GLY A 46 10.69 2.34 2.33
N VAL A 47 9.83 1.51 2.89
CA VAL A 47 10.21 0.28 3.57
C VAL A 47 9.58 -0.90 2.87
N ILE A 48 10.38 -1.91 2.58
CA ILE A 48 9.94 -3.20 2.05
C ILE A 48 9.92 -4.17 3.21
N GLY A 49 8.76 -4.79 3.44
CA GLY A 49 8.54 -5.79 4.48
C GLY A 49 9.31 -7.09 4.26
N GLY A 50 9.40 -7.88 5.29
CA GLY A 50 10.18 -9.11 5.32
C GLY A 50 9.54 -10.26 4.52
N VAL A 51 10.30 -11.32 4.36
CA VAL A 51 9.84 -12.55 3.71
C VAL A 51 8.91 -13.36 4.60
N GLU A 52 7.99 -14.08 3.96
CA GLU A 52 7.24 -15.16 4.60
C GLU A 52 7.91 -16.50 4.31
N THR A 53 7.99 -17.33 5.32
CA THR A 53 8.51 -18.70 5.18
C THR A 53 7.42 -19.74 4.98
N LEU A 54 6.16 -19.37 5.21
CA LEU A 54 5.01 -20.22 4.95
C LEU A 54 4.72 -20.24 3.45
N ILE A 55 4.57 -21.42 2.87
CA ILE A 55 4.28 -21.60 1.46
C ILE A 55 2.93 -22.29 1.34
N GLY A 56 1.92 -21.53 0.91
CA GLY A 56 0.61 -22.05 0.60
C GLY A 56 0.62 -22.89 -0.68
N GLN A 57 -0.35 -23.79 -0.80
CA GLN A 57 -0.51 -24.65 -1.98
C GLN A 57 -1.63 -24.18 -2.91
N SER A 58 -2.46 -23.26 -2.44
CA SER A 58 -3.62 -22.76 -3.19
C SER A 58 -3.25 -21.54 -4.01
N ALA A 59 -3.26 -21.67 -5.34
CA ALA A 59 -3.02 -20.53 -6.24
C ALA A 59 -4.27 -19.65 -6.34
N MET A 60 -4.17 -18.42 -5.87
CA MET A 60 -5.25 -17.45 -5.96
C MET A 60 -5.42 -16.97 -7.41
N PRO A 61 -6.67 -16.91 -7.95
CA PRO A 61 -6.91 -16.39 -9.29
C PRO A 61 -6.48 -14.93 -9.44
N GLU A 62 -5.83 -14.58 -10.55
CA GLU A 62 -5.41 -13.21 -10.84
C GLU A 62 -6.60 -12.22 -10.97
N SER A 63 -7.80 -12.72 -11.21
CA SER A 63 -9.04 -11.91 -11.22
C SER A 63 -9.50 -11.45 -9.84
N SER A 64 -8.96 -12.00 -8.75
CA SER A 64 -9.28 -11.59 -7.38
C SER A 64 -8.50 -10.33 -7.03
N VAL A 65 -9.02 -9.17 -7.41
CA VAL A 65 -8.35 -7.86 -7.23
C VAL A 65 -8.98 -6.99 -6.13
N GLU A 66 -10.25 -7.24 -5.78
CA GLU A 66 -10.89 -6.57 -4.64
C GLU A 66 -10.62 -7.35 -3.35
N PRO A 67 -10.39 -6.67 -2.21
CA PRO A 67 -10.10 -7.33 -0.94
C PRO A 67 -11.18 -8.31 -0.49
N ASP A 68 -12.44 -8.05 -0.81
CA ASP A 68 -13.57 -8.92 -0.46
C ASP A 68 -13.58 -10.20 -1.31
N ASP A 69 -13.21 -10.11 -2.58
CA ASP A 69 -13.10 -11.28 -3.46
C ASP A 69 -11.94 -12.16 -3.03
N VAL A 70 -10.82 -11.54 -2.65
CA VAL A 70 -9.66 -12.25 -2.10
C VAL A 70 -10.02 -12.97 -0.80
N ARG A 71 -10.68 -12.29 0.13
CA ARG A 71 -11.12 -12.91 1.39
C ARG A 71 -12.06 -14.09 1.13
N ARG A 72 -13.08 -13.89 0.29
CA ARG A 72 -14.02 -14.94 -0.08
C ARG A 72 -13.32 -16.14 -0.71
N TRP A 73 -12.37 -15.89 -1.60
CA TRP A 73 -11.61 -16.97 -2.22
C TRP A 73 -10.77 -17.73 -1.19
N LEU A 74 -10.08 -17.03 -0.29
CA LEU A 74 -9.29 -17.63 0.79
C LEU A 74 -10.16 -18.43 1.76
N ASP A 75 -11.37 -17.98 2.07
CA ASP A 75 -12.30 -18.70 2.93
C ASP A 75 -12.78 -20.01 2.32
N LEU A 76 -13.00 -20.03 1.00
CA LEU A 76 -13.54 -21.18 0.29
C LEU A 76 -12.46 -22.17 -0.17
N HIS A 77 -11.29 -21.69 -0.54
CA HIS A 77 -10.27 -22.47 -1.25
C HIS A 77 -8.86 -22.34 -0.66
N GLY A 78 -8.62 -21.32 0.17
CA GLY A 78 -7.29 -21.05 0.72
C GLY A 78 -6.92 -22.02 1.83
N ASP A 79 -5.65 -22.43 1.86
CA ASP A 79 -5.04 -23.09 3.01
C ASP A 79 -4.66 -22.04 4.09
N ASP A 80 -4.29 -22.53 5.28
CA ASP A 80 -3.92 -21.66 6.38
C ASP A 80 -2.69 -20.80 6.08
N GLU A 81 -1.73 -21.34 5.32
CA GLU A 81 -0.50 -20.65 4.93
C GLU A 81 -0.83 -19.46 4.02
N SER A 82 -1.66 -19.65 3.00
CA SER A 82 -2.11 -18.58 2.09
C SER A 82 -2.85 -17.47 2.82
N ARG A 83 -3.70 -17.81 3.81
CA ARG A 83 -4.38 -16.83 4.65
C ARG A 83 -3.40 -16.00 5.47
N VAL A 84 -2.39 -16.62 6.05
CA VAL A 84 -1.35 -15.92 6.84
C VAL A 84 -0.54 -14.99 5.95
N VAL A 85 -0.08 -15.44 4.79
CA VAL A 85 0.70 -14.62 3.84
C VAL A 85 -0.08 -13.37 3.42
N TYR A 86 -1.35 -13.53 3.04
CA TYR A 86 -2.20 -12.40 2.64
C TYR A 86 -2.44 -11.43 3.81
N ARG A 87 -2.76 -11.96 5.01
CA ARG A 87 -2.97 -11.13 6.20
C ARG A 87 -1.75 -10.30 6.54
N HIS A 88 -0.55 -10.91 6.60
CA HIS A 88 0.68 -10.18 6.90
C HIS A 88 0.98 -9.12 5.83
N ALA A 89 0.75 -9.43 4.56
CA ALA A 89 0.91 -8.45 3.49
C ALA A 89 -0.05 -7.24 3.66
N CYS A 90 -1.30 -7.48 4.04
CA CYS A 90 -2.27 -6.43 4.34
C CYS A 90 -1.88 -5.60 5.57
N GLU A 91 -1.40 -6.25 6.63
CA GLU A 91 -0.94 -5.58 7.87
C GLU A 91 0.27 -4.67 7.58
N GLU A 92 1.27 -5.17 6.85
CA GLU A 92 2.43 -4.36 6.42
C GLU A 92 2.02 -3.18 5.52
N ALA A 93 1.14 -3.41 4.56
CA ALA A 93 0.61 -2.36 3.71
C ALA A 93 -0.16 -1.29 4.51
N ALA A 94 -0.97 -1.72 5.51
CA ALA A 94 -1.70 -0.83 6.41
C ALA A 94 -0.76 -0.03 7.34
N MET A 95 0.36 -0.61 7.76
CA MET A 95 1.41 0.10 8.49
C MET A 95 2.09 1.18 7.63
N GLY A 96 1.96 1.12 6.32
CA GLY A 96 2.53 2.09 5.37
C GLY A 96 3.81 1.60 4.68
N MET A 97 4.12 0.33 4.71
CA MET A 97 5.20 -0.24 3.92
C MET A 97 4.88 -0.12 2.42
N THR A 98 5.91 -0.03 1.60
CA THR A 98 5.77 0.21 0.16
C THR A 98 5.77 -1.06 -0.68
N GLY A 99 6.14 -2.18 -0.09
CA GLY A 99 6.17 -3.49 -0.74
C GLY A 99 6.57 -4.57 0.26
N LYS A 100 6.68 -5.80 -0.23
CA LYS A 100 7.06 -6.98 0.55
C LYS A 100 8.03 -7.84 -0.24
N GLN A 101 9.01 -8.44 0.43
CA GLN A 101 9.85 -9.46 -0.18
C GLN A 101 9.05 -10.75 -0.35
N VAL A 102 9.17 -11.37 -1.53
CA VAL A 102 8.57 -12.67 -1.83
C VAL A 102 9.65 -13.66 -2.23
N ILE A 103 9.55 -14.89 -1.72
CA ILE A 103 10.50 -15.98 -2.01
C ILE A 103 9.85 -17.17 -2.72
N HIS A 104 8.55 -17.11 -2.94
CA HIS A 104 7.81 -18.16 -3.62
C HIS A 104 6.75 -17.59 -4.56
N PRO A 105 6.52 -18.19 -5.75
CA PRO A 105 5.52 -17.68 -6.71
C PRO A 105 4.11 -17.51 -6.13
N PHE A 106 3.66 -18.36 -5.21
CA PHE A 106 2.35 -18.25 -4.56
C PHE A 106 2.18 -17.00 -3.70
N HIS A 107 3.28 -16.34 -3.31
CA HIS A 107 3.23 -15.08 -2.56
C HIS A 107 2.98 -13.87 -3.48
N ILE A 108 3.28 -13.98 -4.79
CA ILE A 108 3.26 -12.82 -5.70
C ILE A 108 1.88 -12.19 -5.75
N HIS A 109 0.85 -12.97 -6.10
CA HIS A 109 -0.48 -12.41 -6.27
C HIS A 109 -1.11 -11.90 -4.97
N PRO A 110 -1.12 -12.65 -3.85
CA PRO A 110 -1.61 -12.13 -2.56
C PRO A 110 -0.91 -10.83 -2.13
N CYS A 111 0.41 -10.77 -2.26
CA CYS A 111 1.15 -9.55 -1.96
C CYS A 111 0.79 -8.41 -2.92
N LYS A 112 0.71 -8.68 -4.23
CA LYS A 112 0.31 -7.68 -5.22
C LYS A 112 -1.05 -7.07 -4.86
N VAL A 113 -2.05 -7.89 -4.55
CA VAL A 113 -3.39 -7.39 -4.16
C VAL A 113 -3.34 -6.58 -2.86
N ALA A 114 -2.62 -7.07 -1.85
CA ALA A 114 -2.50 -6.35 -0.57
C ALA A 114 -1.87 -4.96 -0.70
N TYR A 115 -0.95 -4.79 -1.63
CA TYR A 115 -0.23 -3.54 -1.85
C TYR A 115 -0.79 -2.65 -2.96
N THR A 116 -1.68 -3.16 -3.79
CA THR A 116 -2.32 -2.38 -4.87
C THR A 116 -3.66 -1.82 -4.36
N PRO A 117 -3.91 -0.51 -4.49
CA PRO A 117 -5.23 0.03 -4.19
C PRO A 117 -6.31 -0.67 -5.02
N SER A 118 -7.41 -1.05 -4.38
CA SER A 118 -8.49 -1.73 -5.09
C SER A 118 -9.16 -0.80 -6.12
N PRO A 119 -9.76 -1.35 -7.18
CA PRO A 119 -10.53 -0.56 -8.13
C PRO A 119 -11.60 0.31 -7.48
N THR A 120 -12.30 -0.22 -6.49
CA THR A 120 -13.37 0.51 -5.76
C THR A 120 -12.78 1.66 -4.93
N ASP A 121 -11.70 1.43 -4.17
CA ASP A 121 -11.05 2.50 -3.40
C ASP A 121 -10.47 3.57 -4.33
N THR A 122 -9.81 3.16 -5.41
CA THR A 122 -9.23 4.06 -6.41
C THR A 122 -10.29 4.99 -7.02
N LYS A 123 -11.45 4.46 -7.44
CA LYS A 123 -12.57 5.26 -7.96
C LYS A 123 -13.08 6.28 -6.94
N THR A 124 -13.20 5.87 -5.68
CA THR A 124 -13.61 6.77 -4.60
C THR A 124 -12.61 7.91 -4.41
N LYS A 125 -11.31 7.61 -4.39
CA LYS A 125 -10.26 8.63 -4.25
C LYS A 125 -10.18 9.57 -5.44
N ILE A 126 -10.37 9.06 -6.66
CA ILE A 126 -10.47 9.89 -7.87
C ILE A 126 -11.67 10.84 -7.78
N ALA A 127 -12.84 10.38 -7.32
CA ALA A 127 -14.00 11.23 -7.16
C ALA A 127 -13.76 12.36 -6.13
N ILE A 128 -13.08 12.06 -5.04
CA ILE A 128 -12.67 13.06 -4.03
C ILE A 128 -11.73 14.10 -4.64
N LEU A 129 -10.71 13.68 -5.40
CA LEU A 129 -9.78 14.59 -6.03
C LEU A 129 -10.45 15.47 -7.10
N LYS A 130 -11.36 14.91 -7.90
CA LYS A 130 -12.15 15.69 -8.87
C LYS A 130 -12.96 16.79 -8.15
N ALA A 131 -13.70 16.43 -7.11
CA ALA A 131 -14.48 17.39 -6.34
C ALA A 131 -13.61 18.47 -5.66
N ALA A 132 -12.44 18.10 -5.14
CA ALA A 132 -11.51 19.06 -4.54
C ALA A 132 -10.91 20.03 -5.56
N ILE A 133 -10.63 19.55 -6.78
CA ILE A 133 -10.15 20.40 -7.90
C ILE A 133 -11.25 21.34 -8.38
N GLU A 134 -12.47 20.85 -8.56
CA GLU A 134 -13.63 21.67 -9.00
C GLU A 134 -13.94 22.80 -8.00
N ALA A 135 -13.74 22.54 -6.70
CA ALA A 135 -13.95 23.51 -5.63
C ALA A 135 -12.74 24.40 -5.36
N ASP A 136 -11.63 24.26 -6.11
CA ASP A 136 -10.34 24.93 -5.85
C ASP A 136 -9.82 24.75 -4.41
N ALA A 137 -10.10 23.58 -3.81
CA ALA A 137 -9.82 23.28 -2.41
C ALA A 137 -8.60 22.39 -2.20
N LEU A 138 -8.02 21.84 -3.26
CA LEU A 138 -7.00 20.80 -3.19
C LEU A 138 -5.75 21.18 -2.37
N LEU A 139 -5.35 22.46 -2.44
CA LEU A 139 -4.15 22.97 -1.78
C LEU A 139 -4.43 23.76 -0.49
N GLY A 140 -5.67 24.00 -0.14
CA GLY A 140 -5.91 24.84 1.05
C GLY A 140 -7.37 25.11 1.39
N GLY A 141 -8.29 24.25 0.96
CA GLY A 141 -9.70 24.40 1.28
C GLY A 141 -10.29 23.14 1.93
N ALA A 142 -11.60 23.18 2.16
CA ALA A 142 -12.38 22.02 2.59
C ALA A 142 -13.65 21.90 1.74
N ILE A 143 -14.09 20.67 1.50
CA ILE A 143 -15.32 20.38 0.74
C ILE A 143 -16.23 19.47 1.55
N LYS A 144 -17.51 19.51 1.24
CA LYS A 144 -18.46 18.49 1.69
C LYS A 144 -18.60 17.44 0.59
N PHE A 145 -18.26 16.20 0.90
CA PHE A 145 -18.33 15.08 -0.02
C PHE A 145 -19.03 13.90 0.65
N ASN A 146 -20.12 13.40 0.06
CA ASN A 146 -20.93 12.29 0.60
C ASN A 146 -21.31 12.45 2.11
N GLY A 147 -21.58 13.69 2.54
CA GLY A 147 -21.97 13.98 3.92
C GLY A 147 -20.81 14.23 4.89
N GLU A 148 -19.58 13.99 4.48
CA GLU A 148 -18.36 14.23 5.26
C GLU A 148 -17.67 15.52 4.83
N MET A 149 -16.97 16.16 5.78
CA MET A 149 -16.07 17.27 5.49
C MET A 149 -14.67 16.72 5.21
N LEU A 150 -14.14 17.03 4.03
CA LEU A 150 -12.81 16.62 3.59
C LEU A 150 -11.91 17.85 3.46
N ASP A 151 -10.67 17.71 3.90
CA ASP A 151 -9.65 18.77 3.96
C ASP A 151 -8.31 18.29 3.35
N PRO A 152 -7.26 19.14 3.29
CA PRO A 152 -5.99 18.81 2.66
C PRO A 152 -5.34 17.49 3.09
N PRO A 153 -5.30 17.07 4.37
CA PRO A 153 -4.80 15.76 4.76
C PRO A 153 -5.53 14.59 4.09
N MET A 154 -6.85 14.71 3.89
CA MET A 154 -7.65 13.68 3.22
C MET A 154 -7.43 13.69 1.70
N PHE A 155 -7.26 14.86 1.11
CA PHE A 155 -6.86 14.98 -0.30
C PHE A 155 -5.47 14.41 -0.53
N GLY A 156 -4.53 14.62 0.41
CA GLY A 156 -3.21 14.00 0.38
C GLY A 156 -3.28 12.47 0.37
N LYS A 157 -4.13 11.86 1.20
CA LYS A 157 -4.36 10.40 1.16
C LYS A 157 -4.97 9.93 -0.17
N ALA A 158 -5.91 10.70 -0.72
CA ALA A 158 -6.49 10.38 -2.02
C ALA A 158 -5.44 10.46 -3.13
N LEU A 159 -4.56 11.46 -3.09
CA LEU A 159 -3.45 11.62 -4.01
C LEU A 159 -2.45 10.45 -3.87
N GLN A 160 -2.09 10.05 -2.66
CA GLN A 160 -1.22 8.88 -2.42
C GLN A 160 -1.79 7.61 -3.04
N THR A 161 -3.09 7.37 -2.88
CA THR A 161 -3.78 6.21 -3.49
C THR A 161 -3.70 6.26 -5.01
N LEU A 162 -3.99 7.43 -5.62
CA LEU A 162 -3.93 7.63 -7.07
C LEU A 162 -2.50 7.39 -7.60
N LEU A 163 -1.49 7.99 -6.97
CA LEU A 163 -0.09 7.85 -7.36
C LEU A 163 0.39 6.39 -7.23
N ARG A 164 -0.02 5.71 -6.17
CA ARG A 164 0.28 4.29 -5.97
C ARG A 164 -0.34 3.42 -7.06
N ALA A 165 -1.64 3.60 -7.35
CA ALA A 165 -2.32 2.87 -8.40
C ALA A 165 -1.70 3.15 -9.78
N HIS A 166 -1.31 4.40 -10.06
CA HIS A 166 -0.61 4.79 -11.28
C HIS A 166 0.76 4.11 -11.39
N SER A 167 1.59 4.16 -10.35
CA SER A 167 2.93 3.55 -10.35
C SER A 167 2.91 2.01 -10.49
N LEU A 168 1.81 1.37 -10.13
CA LEU A 168 1.59 -0.07 -10.24
C LEU A 168 0.83 -0.48 -11.52
N HIS A 169 0.57 0.46 -12.42
CA HIS A 169 -0.21 0.27 -13.65
C HIS A 169 -1.60 -0.37 -13.38
N ALA A 170 -2.23 0.02 -12.26
CA ALA A 170 -3.52 -0.52 -11.82
C ALA A 170 -4.71 0.39 -12.20
N LEU A 171 -4.48 1.46 -12.96
CA LEU A 171 -5.50 2.38 -13.42
C LEU A 171 -6.06 1.99 -14.79
N SER A 172 -7.33 2.33 -15.04
CA SER A 172 -7.90 2.35 -16.39
C SER A 172 -7.19 3.40 -17.26
N ILE A 173 -7.41 3.36 -18.57
CA ILE A 173 -6.87 4.38 -19.51
C ILE A 173 -7.36 5.79 -19.13
N GLU A 174 -8.65 5.92 -18.81
CA GLU A 174 -9.26 7.19 -18.41
C GLU A 174 -8.68 7.71 -17.10
N ASP A 175 -8.58 6.83 -16.08
CA ASP A 175 -8.04 7.19 -14.76
C ASP A 175 -6.53 7.51 -14.84
N THR A 176 -5.80 6.86 -15.73
CA THR A 176 -4.39 7.18 -16.03
C THR A 176 -4.27 8.57 -16.62
N ALA A 177 -5.13 8.93 -17.58
CA ALA A 177 -5.15 10.28 -18.15
C ALA A 177 -5.44 11.34 -17.08
N PHE A 178 -6.40 11.08 -16.20
CA PHE A 178 -6.68 11.94 -15.05
C PHE A 178 -5.49 12.06 -14.10
N ALA A 179 -4.82 10.96 -13.76
CA ALA A 179 -3.64 10.98 -12.90
C ALA A 179 -2.52 11.85 -13.49
N VAL A 180 -2.24 11.70 -14.77
CA VAL A 180 -1.24 12.53 -15.50
C VAL A 180 -1.64 14.01 -15.49
N GLU A 181 -2.93 14.33 -15.68
CA GLU A 181 -3.41 15.71 -15.60
C GLU A 181 -3.23 16.33 -14.22
N VAL A 182 -3.57 15.58 -13.16
CA VAL A 182 -3.37 16.01 -11.76
C VAL A 182 -1.89 16.28 -11.50
N LEU A 183 -1.00 15.36 -11.91
CA LEU A 183 0.44 15.49 -11.72
C LEU A 183 1.02 16.74 -12.41
N LYS A 184 0.50 17.11 -13.59
CA LYS A 184 0.93 18.31 -14.30
C LYS A 184 0.49 19.62 -13.63
N LYS A 185 -0.61 19.60 -12.89
CA LYS A 185 -1.18 20.77 -12.22
C LYS A 185 -0.63 21.00 -10.81
N LEU A 186 -0.12 19.96 -10.16
CA LEU A 186 0.38 20.05 -8.79
C LEU A 186 1.84 20.52 -8.73
N PRO A 187 2.19 21.37 -7.75
CA PRO A 187 3.59 21.68 -7.46
C PRO A 187 4.39 20.40 -7.16
N GLU A 188 5.62 20.33 -7.66
CA GLU A 188 6.51 19.17 -7.45
C GLU A 188 6.70 18.84 -5.97
N GLN A 189 6.73 19.86 -5.11
CA GLN A 189 6.83 19.68 -3.67
C GLN A 189 5.64 18.88 -3.11
N VAL A 190 4.42 19.21 -3.52
CA VAL A 190 3.20 18.49 -3.08
C VAL A 190 3.24 17.03 -3.53
N ILE A 191 3.72 16.78 -4.75
CA ILE A 191 3.88 15.42 -5.26
C ILE A 191 4.90 14.66 -4.41
N ARG A 192 6.07 15.25 -4.12
CA ARG A 192 7.13 14.63 -3.31
C ARG A 192 6.72 14.36 -1.87
N GLU A 193 5.95 15.26 -1.25
CA GLU A 193 5.44 15.08 0.11
C GLU A 193 4.46 13.90 0.20
N ASN A 194 3.65 13.69 -0.83
CA ASN A 194 2.67 12.62 -0.87
C ASN A 194 3.23 11.31 -1.46
N TRP A 195 4.27 11.37 -2.30
CA TRP A 195 4.89 10.22 -2.93
C TRP A 195 6.39 10.41 -3.11
N PRO A 196 7.18 10.23 -2.04
CA PRO A 196 8.63 10.49 -2.09
C PRO A 196 9.44 9.44 -2.87
N TYR A 197 8.80 8.36 -3.31
CA TYR A 197 9.47 7.21 -3.94
C TYR A 197 9.77 7.40 -5.43
N GLY A 198 9.39 8.53 -5.98
CA GLY A 198 9.50 8.85 -7.40
C GLY A 198 8.27 8.42 -8.18
N VAL A 199 7.79 9.31 -9.03
CA VAL A 199 6.72 9.02 -10.01
C VAL A 199 7.42 8.53 -11.27
N ILE A 200 7.04 7.35 -11.73
CA ILE A 200 7.38 6.92 -13.10
C ILE A 200 6.32 7.55 -13.99
N LEU A 201 6.68 8.66 -14.62
CA LEU A 201 5.86 9.29 -15.66
C LEU A 201 6.02 8.53 -16.97
#